data_e63a4e99724ecdecb47049d3e1059d64
#
_entry.id   e63a4e99724ecdecb47049d3e1059d64
#
_cell.length_a   1.000
_cell.length_b   1.000
_cell.length_c   1.000
_cell.angle_alpha   90.00
_cell.angle_beta   90.00
_cell.angle_gamma   90.00
#
_symmetry.space_group_name_H-M   'P 1'
#
loop_
_entity.id
_entity.type
_entity.pdbx_description
1 polymer ?
#
loop_
_entity_poly.entity_id
_entity_poly.type
_entity_poly.pdbx_seq_one_letter_code
_entity_poly.pdbx_strand_id
1 'polypeptide(L)'
;MQYAENVLGLIGRTPLVKLNSVTEGIEATVLVKVEYLNPGGSVKDRIALKMIEDAEKAGKLAPGGTVVEPTSGNTGVGLALVSQLKGYRTVFVTPDKVGQEKRDVLTAYGAEIVVTPTSVAPESEESYYGVANRLERDIPGAYQPNQFFNPAAPASHYETTGPEIWEDTAHRVTHVVIGAGTGGTITGTGRYLKEVSVDRESGPVRVIGADPSGSVYSGGTGRPYFVEGVGEDMWVDNYDPAVPDQVIAVEDAEALAMTRRLAAEEGLLVGGSSGLAVVAGLRAARDLGPEDVMVIVLPDSGRGYLAKIFNDPWMDERGFDYDVQDTVLPEWARGRTRSAAPEADDDGAQGAAGGAGTPVEALEQADAAAGADAGQAADAPAEADRWAATAGELLAEKADLFPGSVPTLVTASPTTSVADAVATMNRYGVDALPVVVEPRHDLRIGEVRGTVSAAALGEALAAGRVHPGTPVAEAMGPVLPCIGARTPLRAVARRLAQDPTLLVLSAGRVAGVVTLHDVLAHVTA
;
A
#
# COMPACT_ATOMS: atom_id res chain seq x y z
N MET A 1 10.11 19.75 39.24
CA MET A 1 9.06 19.00 38.50
C MET A 1 9.70 18.49 37.21
N GLN A 2 9.35 17.29 36.80
CA GLN A 2 9.85 16.74 35.53
C GLN A 2 8.75 16.91 34.46
N TYR A 3 8.99 17.76 33.47
CA TYR A 3 8.07 18.04 32.36
C TYR A 3 8.85 18.53 31.14
N ALA A 4 8.26 18.41 29.94
CA ALA A 4 8.76 19.03 28.74
C ALA A 4 8.13 20.43 28.55
N GLU A 5 8.91 21.41 28.11
CA GLU A 5 8.41 22.79 27.88
C GLU A 5 7.33 22.82 26.78
N ASN A 6 7.46 21.95 25.80
CA ASN A 6 6.46 21.69 24.76
C ASN A 6 6.64 20.28 24.20
N VAL A 7 5.77 19.89 23.26
CA VAL A 7 5.75 18.54 22.73
C VAL A 7 7.00 18.17 21.91
N LEU A 8 7.77 19.16 21.41
CA LEU A 8 9.04 18.88 20.70
C LEU A 8 10.08 18.21 21.61
N GLY A 9 10.03 18.49 22.93
CA GLY A 9 10.89 17.83 23.91
C GLY A 9 10.58 16.34 24.13
N LEU A 10 9.52 15.81 23.50
CA LEU A 10 9.16 14.39 23.51
C LEU A 10 9.63 13.64 22.27
N ILE A 11 10.20 14.34 21.28
CA ILE A 11 10.75 13.71 20.07
C ILE A 11 11.99 12.92 20.45
N GLY A 12 12.04 11.66 20.00
CA GLY A 12 13.12 10.74 20.34
C GLY A 12 12.92 10.03 21.66
N ARG A 13 13.97 9.33 22.12
CA ARG A 13 13.95 8.46 23.33
C ARG A 13 12.81 7.46 23.29
N THR A 14 12.53 6.94 22.11
CA THR A 14 11.49 5.92 21.91
C THR A 14 11.94 4.61 22.51
N PRO A 15 11.02 3.83 23.13
CA PRO A 15 11.41 2.61 23.83
C PRO A 15 11.76 1.46 22.89
N LEU A 16 12.51 0.49 23.43
CA LEU A 16 12.63 -0.86 22.89
C LEU A 16 11.58 -1.78 23.51
N VAL A 17 10.95 -2.62 22.68
CA VAL A 17 10.01 -3.67 23.11
C VAL A 17 10.51 -5.00 22.57
N LYS A 18 10.48 -6.06 23.39
CA LYS A 18 10.82 -7.42 22.96
C LYS A 18 9.63 -8.04 22.21
N LEU A 19 9.89 -8.61 21.03
CA LEU A 19 8.92 -9.49 20.35
C LEU A 19 8.93 -10.88 20.99
N ASN A 20 7.78 -11.52 21.03
CA ASN A 20 7.59 -12.81 21.69
C ASN A 20 6.89 -13.82 20.77
N SER A 21 5.63 -13.60 20.41
CA SER A 21 4.81 -14.57 19.65
C SER A 21 5.32 -14.75 18.22
N VAL A 22 5.59 -13.65 17.52
CA VAL A 22 6.04 -13.70 16.13
C VAL A 22 7.49 -14.18 15.95
N THR A 23 8.23 -14.31 17.07
CA THR A 23 9.63 -14.78 17.10
C THR A 23 9.77 -16.23 17.55
N GLU A 24 8.70 -17.01 17.57
CA GLU A 24 8.75 -18.43 17.93
C GLU A 24 9.79 -19.17 17.06
N GLY A 25 10.69 -19.92 17.72
CA GLY A 25 11.79 -20.64 17.05
C GLY A 25 13.03 -19.81 16.72
N ILE A 26 13.08 -18.51 17.08
CA ILE A 26 14.27 -17.64 16.98
C ILE A 26 15.00 -17.64 18.32
N GLU A 27 16.29 -17.98 18.32
CA GLU A 27 17.11 -18.01 19.53
C GLU A 27 17.61 -16.63 19.97
N ALA A 28 17.83 -15.73 19.02
CA ALA A 28 18.31 -14.38 19.28
C ALA A 28 17.27 -13.53 20.02
N THR A 29 17.75 -12.54 20.77
CA THR A 29 16.86 -11.53 21.34
C THR A 29 16.44 -10.53 20.26
N VAL A 30 15.15 -10.52 19.90
CA VAL A 30 14.60 -9.59 18.92
C VAL A 30 13.83 -8.48 19.62
N LEU A 31 14.30 -7.25 19.44
CA LEU A 31 13.72 -6.03 19.99
C LEU A 31 13.19 -5.15 18.85
N VAL A 32 12.17 -4.36 19.12
CA VAL A 32 11.66 -3.36 18.20
C VAL A 32 11.79 -1.96 18.77
N LYS A 33 12.32 -1.03 17.97
CA LYS A 33 12.40 0.41 18.28
C LYS A 33 11.10 1.08 17.86
N VAL A 34 10.30 1.52 18.83
CA VAL A 34 8.89 1.90 18.63
C VAL A 34 8.79 3.39 18.27
N GLU A 35 9.10 3.74 17.03
CA GLU A 35 9.17 5.14 16.55
C GLU A 35 7.80 5.83 16.43
N TYR A 36 6.69 5.09 16.42
CA TYR A 36 5.36 5.71 16.43
C TYR A 36 5.00 6.37 17.76
N LEU A 37 5.81 6.23 18.79
CA LEU A 37 5.65 6.95 20.05
C LEU A 37 6.23 8.38 20.03
N ASN A 38 6.88 8.79 18.95
CA ASN A 38 7.10 10.22 18.71
C ASN A 38 5.75 10.96 18.64
N PRO A 39 5.69 12.25 19.02
CA PRO A 39 4.44 13.01 19.15
C PRO A 39 3.59 13.06 17.88
N GLY A 40 4.21 13.16 16.69
CA GLY A 40 3.53 13.11 15.39
C GLY A 40 3.22 11.69 14.91
N GLY A 41 3.58 10.66 15.69
CA GLY A 41 3.28 9.26 15.42
C GLY A 41 4.24 8.56 14.47
N SER A 42 5.43 9.09 14.22
CA SER A 42 6.41 8.44 13.34
C SER A 42 7.86 8.86 13.57
N VAL A 43 8.75 8.10 12.97
CA VAL A 43 10.20 8.39 12.89
C VAL A 43 10.51 9.74 12.22
N LYS A 44 9.59 10.29 11.43
CA LYS A 44 9.80 11.52 10.67
C LYS A 44 9.81 12.78 11.53
N ASP A 45 9.29 12.73 12.76
CA ASP A 45 9.38 13.86 13.71
C ASP A 45 10.83 14.26 13.97
N ARG A 46 11.73 13.26 14.03
CA ARG A 46 13.18 13.48 14.25
C ARG A 46 13.80 14.31 13.14
N ILE A 47 13.59 13.89 11.89
CA ILE A 47 14.17 14.60 10.74
C ILE A 47 13.52 15.97 10.54
N ALA A 48 12.22 16.10 10.81
CA ALA A 48 11.52 17.38 10.71
C ALA A 48 12.12 18.42 11.67
N LEU A 49 12.34 18.04 12.94
CA LEU A 49 12.98 18.91 13.92
C LEU A 49 14.39 19.34 13.46
N LYS A 50 15.22 18.36 13.07
CA LYS A 50 16.60 18.63 12.64
C LYS A 50 16.66 19.52 11.40
N MET A 51 15.86 19.25 10.36
CA MET A 51 15.84 20.03 9.13
C MET A 51 15.46 21.49 9.39
N ILE A 52 14.46 21.74 10.24
CA ILE A 52 14.05 23.10 10.61
C ILE A 52 15.14 23.80 11.43
N GLU A 53 15.70 23.15 12.45
CA GLU A 53 16.75 23.75 13.29
C GLU A 53 18.03 24.03 12.51
N ASP A 54 18.43 23.17 11.58
CA ASP A 54 19.59 23.41 10.74
C ASP A 54 19.34 24.55 9.74
N ALA A 55 18.11 24.68 9.22
CA ALA A 55 17.73 25.79 8.36
C ALA A 55 17.73 27.14 9.11
N GLU A 56 17.27 27.16 10.37
CA GLU A 56 17.35 28.33 11.26
C GLU A 56 18.82 28.75 11.50
N LYS A 57 19.65 27.77 11.91
CA LYS A 57 21.08 28.00 12.15
C LYS A 57 21.84 28.50 10.92
N ALA A 58 21.46 27.99 9.73
CA ALA A 58 22.04 28.40 8.46
C ALA A 58 21.48 29.71 7.90
N GLY A 59 20.48 30.31 8.56
CA GLY A 59 19.79 31.52 8.08
C GLY A 59 18.94 31.33 6.82
N LYS A 60 18.61 30.07 6.48
CA LYS A 60 17.75 29.72 5.34
C LYS A 60 16.27 29.91 5.66
N LEU A 61 15.89 29.77 6.91
CA LEU A 61 14.53 29.97 7.41
C LEU A 61 14.54 31.05 8.49
N ALA A 62 13.96 32.20 8.17
CA ALA A 62 13.84 33.34 9.09
C ALA A 62 12.60 33.19 9.99
N PRO A 63 12.57 33.77 11.21
CA PRO A 63 11.39 33.76 12.07
C PRO A 63 10.12 34.21 11.33
N GLY A 64 9.03 33.46 11.45
CA GLY A 64 7.77 33.72 10.75
C GLY A 64 7.77 33.35 9.25
N GLY A 65 8.84 32.74 8.75
CA GLY A 65 8.95 32.25 7.37
C GLY A 65 7.95 31.13 7.05
N THR A 66 8.01 30.66 5.82
CA THR A 66 7.10 29.62 5.31
C THR A 66 7.88 28.38 4.95
N VAL A 67 7.44 27.22 5.43
CA VAL A 67 7.96 25.89 5.05
C VAL A 67 7.08 25.34 3.96
N VAL A 68 7.67 24.99 2.81
CA VAL A 68 7.00 24.40 1.66
C VAL A 68 7.57 23.01 1.43
N GLU A 69 6.74 21.96 1.32
CA GLU A 69 7.24 20.60 1.04
C GLU A 69 6.25 19.80 0.18
N PRO A 70 6.73 19.07 -0.84
CA PRO A 70 5.92 18.08 -1.53
C PRO A 70 5.80 16.83 -0.65
N THR A 71 4.74 16.74 0.14
CA THR A 71 4.54 15.65 1.10
C THR A 71 3.08 15.44 1.44
N SER A 72 2.72 14.19 1.68
CA SER A 72 1.37 13.79 2.09
C SER A 72 1.36 12.80 3.25
N GLY A 73 2.55 12.45 3.74
CA GLY A 73 2.73 11.41 4.75
C GLY A 73 3.33 11.92 6.05
N ASN A 74 4.02 11.04 6.72
CA ASN A 74 4.60 11.28 8.04
C ASN A 74 5.57 12.47 8.09
N THR A 75 6.29 12.77 7.00
CA THR A 75 7.18 13.95 6.95
C THR A 75 6.38 15.25 7.04
N GLY A 76 5.25 15.33 6.33
CA GLY A 76 4.34 16.48 6.42
C GLY A 76 3.83 16.67 7.85
N VAL A 77 3.45 15.59 8.54
CA VAL A 77 3.00 15.64 9.94
C VAL A 77 4.11 16.18 10.84
N GLY A 78 5.32 15.64 10.76
CA GLY A 78 6.46 16.11 11.54
C GLY A 78 6.80 17.58 11.26
N LEU A 79 6.85 17.99 10.00
CA LEU A 79 7.10 19.38 9.62
C LEU A 79 5.99 20.34 10.10
N ALA A 80 4.72 19.93 9.99
CA ALA A 80 3.59 20.72 10.49
C ALA A 80 3.68 20.93 12.00
N LEU A 81 3.91 19.85 12.75
CA LEU A 81 4.09 19.88 14.20
C LEU A 81 5.21 20.83 14.63
N VAL A 82 6.40 20.67 14.04
CA VAL A 82 7.58 21.48 14.38
C VAL A 82 7.36 22.94 13.99
N SER A 83 6.87 23.18 12.77
CA SER A 83 6.65 24.54 12.25
C SER A 83 5.63 25.30 13.06
N GLN A 84 4.51 24.66 13.43
CA GLN A 84 3.47 25.28 14.25
C GLN A 84 4.02 25.78 15.60
N LEU A 85 4.82 24.95 16.27
CA LEU A 85 5.38 25.30 17.57
C LEU A 85 6.52 26.33 17.51
N LYS A 86 7.22 26.41 16.39
CA LYS A 86 8.29 27.39 16.14
C LYS A 86 7.77 28.68 15.46
N GLY A 87 6.47 28.78 15.16
CA GLY A 87 5.83 29.96 14.58
C GLY A 87 6.07 30.16 13.09
N TYR A 88 6.26 29.08 12.34
CA TYR A 88 6.35 29.06 10.88
C TYR A 88 5.01 28.74 10.23
N ARG A 89 4.77 29.28 9.05
CA ARG A 89 3.67 28.86 8.18
C ARG A 89 4.07 27.60 7.43
N THR A 90 3.09 26.77 7.07
CA THR A 90 3.33 25.55 6.30
C THR A 90 2.41 25.49 5.09
N VAL A 91 2.98 25.16 3.94
CA VAL A 91 2.27 24.89 2.68
C VAL A 91 2.74 23.54 2.15
N PHE A 92 1.85 22.56 2.13
CA PHE A 92 2.18 21.23 1.61
C PHE A 92 1.49 20.97 0.28
N VAL A 93 2.25 20.40 -0.64
CA VAL A 93 1.74 20.01 -1.96
C VAL A 93 1.53 18.51 -1.95
N THR A 94 0.31 18.06 -2.30
CA THR A 94 -0.08 16.66 -2.26
C THR A 94 -0.71 16.23 -3.58
N PRO A 95 -0.43 15.02 -4.09
CA PRO A 95 -1.16 14.48 -5.23
C PRO A 95 -2.64 14.22 -4.88
N ASP A 96 -3.54 14.34 -5.87
CA ASP A 96 -4.99 14.12 -5.74
C ASP A 96 -5.37 12.71 -5.27
N LYS A 97 -4.54 11.69 -5.58
CA LYS A 97 -4.70 10.31 -5.10
C LYS A 97 -4.55 10.14 -3.59
N VAL A 98 -4.02 11.13 -2.87
CA VAL A 98 -3.85 11.08 -1.41
C VAL A 98 -5.21 11.24 -0.74
N GLY A 99 -5.57 10.30 0.13
CA GLY A 99 -6.84 10.31 0.85
C GLY A 99 -7.06 11.58 1.67
N GLN A 100 -8.33 12.00 1.77
CA GLN A 100 -8.74 13.20 2.51
C GLN A 100 -8.26 13.13 3.97
N GLU A 101 -8.35 11.97 4.63
CA GLU A 101 -7.92 11.77 6.01
C GLU A 101 -6.48 12.21 6.28
N LYS A 102 -5.54 11.93 5.33
CA LYS A 102 -4.14 12.34 5.46
C LYS A 102 -3.99 13.86 5.32
N ARG A 103 -4.77 14.49 4.44
CA ARG A 103 -4.78 15.95 4.28
C ARG A 103 -5.36 16.65 5.50
N ASP A 104 -6.42 16.07 6.09
CA ASP A 104 -7.09 16.61 7.27
C ASP A 104 -6.16 16.67 8.49
N VAL A 105 -5.28 15.67 8.68
CA VAL A 105 -4.26 15.69 9.74
C VAL A 105 -3.33 16.89 9.57
N LEU A 106 -2.85 17.16 8.35
CA LEU A 106 -1.96 18.30 8.09
C LEU A 106 -2.68 19.63 8.32
N THR A 107 -3.93 19.74 7.87
CA THR A 107 -4.78 20.92 8.09
C THR A 107 -5.08 21.15 9.57
N ALA A 108 -5.26 20.07 10.35
CA ALA A 108 -5.46 20.18 11.80
C ALA A 108 -4.26 20.80 12.53
N TYR A 109 -3.04 20.65 12.00
CA TYR A 109 -1.85 21.38 12.46
C TYR A 109 -1.72 22.79 11.88
N GLY A 110 -2.70 23.26 11.09
CA GLY A 110 -2.71 24.61 10.52
C GLY A 110 -1.99 24.74 9.16
N ALA A 111 -1.69 23.63 8.49
CA ALA A 111 -1.06 23.66 7.17
C ALA A 111 -2.06 24.05 6.06
N GLU A 112 -1.60 24.84 5.11
CA GLU A 112 -2.29 25.05 3.82
C GLU A 112 -1.93 23.90 2.86
N ILE A 113 -2.94 23.35 2.17
CA ILE A 113 -2.76 22.20 1.27
C ILE A 113 -3.04 22.61 -0.17
N VAL A 114 -2.06 22.34 -1.05
CA VAL A 114 -2.19 22.49 -2.50
C VAL A 114 -2.28 21.09 -3.12
N VAL A 115 -3.37 20.81 -3.83
CA VAL A 115 -3.59 19.52 -4.47
C VAL A 115 -3.22 19.59 -5.95
N THR A 116 -2.43 18.61 -6.41
CA THR A 116 -1.96 18.53 -7.80
C THR A 116 -2.42 17.23 -8.46
N PRO A 117 -2.57 17.18 -9.80
CA PRO A 117 -2.95 15.97 -10.49
C PRO A 117 -1.83 14.90 -10.43
N THR A 118 -2.22 13.65 -10.21
CA THR A 118 -1.29 12.49 -10.26
C THR A 118 -0.95 12.07 -11.71
N SER A 119 -1.78 12.47 -12.68
CA SER A 119 -1.68 12.03 -14.09
C SER A 119 -0.57 12.72 -14.89
N VAL A 120 0.19 13.63 -14.29
CA VAL A 120 1.29 14.35 -14.95
C VAL A 120 2.64 13.73 -14.68
N ALA A 121 3.58 13.89 -15.62
CA ALA A 121 4.95 13.39 -15.45
C ALA A 121 5.64 14.07 -14.24
N PRO A 122 6.51 13.36 -13.48
CA PRO A 122 7.20 13.93 -12.32
C PRO A 122 7.98 15.21 -12.62
N GLU A 123 8.52 15.35 -13.82
CA GLU A 123 9.29 16.50 -14.30
C GLU A 123 8.41 17.70 -14.71
N SER A 124 7.09 17.51 -14.77
CA SER A 124 6.15 18.58 -15.12
C SER A 124 6.13 19.67 -14.06
N GLU A 125 5.97 20.93 -14.51
CA GLU A 125 5.72 22.07 -13.59
C GLU A 125 4.39 21.94 -12.82
N GLU A 126 3.47 21.11 -13.31
CA GLU A 126 2.18 20.81 -12.67
C GLU A 126 2.27 19.60 -11.71
N SER A 127 3.40 18.90 -11.69
CA SER A 127 3.63 17.82 -10.72
C SER A 127 3.72 18.37 -9.30
N TYR A 128 3.51 17.54 -8.31
CA TYR A 128 3.61 17.98 -6.92
C TYR A 128 5.02 18.48 -6.56
N TYR A 129 6.07 18.00 -7.21
CA TYR A 129 7.43 18.54 -7.09
C TYR A 129 7.55 19.90 -7.79
N GLY A 130 7.06 20.03 -9.04
CA GLY A 130 7.10 21.28 -9.79
C GLY A 130 6.37 22.41 -9.09
N VAL A 131 5.17 22.12 -8.59
CA VAL A 131 4.36 23.11 -7.84
C VAL A 131 5.04 23.50 -6.51
N ALA A 132 5.62 22.56 -5.77
CA ALA A 132 6.36 22.89 -4.54
C ALA A 132 7.58 23.79 -4.81
N ASN A 133 8.38 23.47 -5.82
CA ASN A 133 9.51 24.27 -6.25
C ASN A 133 9.10 25.68 -6.72
N ARG A 134 7.93 25.80 -7.35
CA ARG A 134 7.37 27.09 -7.74
C ARG A 134 6.93 27.91 -6.53
N LEU A 135 6.24 27.28 -5.58
CA LEU A 135 5.82 27.95 -4.34
C LEU A 135 7.01 28.44 -3.50
N GLU A 136 8.09 27.66 -3.41
CA GLU A 136 9.32 28.09 -2.73
C GLU A 136 9.90 29.35 -3.37
N ARG A 137 9.91 29.46 -4.71
CA ARG A 137 10.40 30.65 -5.41
C ARG A 137 9.49 31.87 -5.26
N ASP A 138 8.16 31.64 -5.32
CA ASP A 138 7.17 32.69 -5.41
C ASP A 138 6.77 33.25 -4.05
N ILE A 139 6.94 32.50 -2.95
CA ILE A 139 6.67 32.94 -1.57
C ILE A 139 7.95 33.53 -0.97
N PRO A 140 7.98 34.84 -0.64
CA PRO A 140 9.16 35.46 -0.05
C PRO A 140 9.57 34.80 1.26
N GLY A 141 10.84 34.36 1.35
CA GLY A 141 11.37 33.72 2.55
C GLY A 141 10.88 32.30 2.78
N ALA A 142 10.33 31.67 1.76
CA ALA A 142 10.00 30.24 1.82
C ALA A 142 11.28 29.39 1.85
N TYR A 143 11.17 28.23 2.49
CA TYR A 143 12.21 27.21 2.58
C TYR A 143 11.59 25.85 2.32
N GLN A 144 12.20 25.07 1.42
CA GLN A 144 11.84 23.68 1.14
C GLN A 144 12.84 22.74 1.81
N PRO A 145 12.43 21.96 2.83
CA PRO A 145 13.28 20.98 3.51
C PRO A 145 13.88 19.92 2.59
N ASN A 146 13.10 19.41 1.63
CA ASN A 146 13.50 18.40 0.65
C ASN A 146 14.08 17.13 1.28
N GLN A 147 13.22 16.31 1.88
CA GLN A 147 13.57 15.14 2.69
C GLN A 147 14.45 14.09 2.00
N PHE A 148 14.43 14.00 0.67
CA PHE A 148 15.17 13.00 -0.10
C PHE A 148 16.65 13.34 -0.29
N PHE A 149 16.99 14.63 -0.25
CA PHE A 149 18.32 15.15 -0.58
C PHE A 149 18.94 15.95 0.56
N ASN A 150 18.20 16.23 1.63
CA ASN A 150 18.70 17.03 2.75
C ASN A 150 19.56 16.18 3.69
N PRO A 151 20.85 16.51 3.85
CA PRO A 151 21.76 15.74 4.71
C PRO A 151 21.40 15.80 6.21
N ALA A 152 20.52 16.71 6.62
CA ALA A 152 19.99 16.74 7.97
C ALA A 152 19.18 15.47 8.31
N ALA A 153 18.62 14.76 7.31
CA ALA A 153 17.88 13.54 7.56
C ALA A 153 18.78 12.40 8.09
N PRO A 154 19.85 11.97 7.42
CA PRO A 154 20.78 11.00 8.01
C PRO A 154 21.50 11.54 9.25
N ALA A 155 21.85 12.83 9.31
CA ALA A 155 22.48 13.44 10.49
C ALA A 155 21.60 13.31 11.74
N SER A 156 20.28 13.53 11.62
CA SER A 156 19.32 13.37 12.72
C SER A 156 19.39 11.98 13.33
N HIS A 157 19.42 10.93 12.51
CA HIS A 157 19.47 9.55 12.98
C HIS A 157 20.83 9.12 13.51
N TYR A 158 21.90 9.69 12.96
CA TYR A 158 23.25 9.51 13.50
C TYR A 158 23.38 10.13 14.90
N GLU A 159 22.78 11.31 15.11
CA GLU A 159 22.86 12.03 16.37
C GLU A 159 21.86 11.52 17.45
N THR A 160 20.80 10.80 17.05
CA THR A 160 19.72 10.39 17.97
C THR A 160 19.41 8.91 17.95
N THR A 161 18.87 8.36 16.86
CA THR A 161 18.38 6.96 16.81
C THR A 161 19.49 5.94 17.00
N GLY A 162 20.65 6.15 16.38
CA GLY A 162 21.83 5.31 16.58
C GLY A 162 22.30 5.25 18.03
N PRO A 163 22.60 6.40 18.66
CA PRO A 163 22.94 6.46 20.09
C PRO A 163 21.90 5.83 21.01
N GLU A 164 20.60 6.10 20.79
CA GLU A 164 19.54 5.51 21.60
C GLU A 164 19.55 3.96 21.52
N ILE A 165 19.64 3.39 20.33
CA ILE A 165 19.73 1.93 20.16
C ILE A 165 20.95 1.35 20.85
N TRP A 166 22.10 2.01 20.73
CA TRP A 166 23.35 1.58 21.35
C TRP A 166 23.24 1.55 22.87
N GLU A 167 22.78 2.65 23.47
CA GLU A 167 22.64 2.80 24.92
C GLU A 167 21.53 1.90 25.49
N ASP A 168 20.34 1.88 24.85
CA ASP A 168 19.18 1.12 25.32
C ASP A 168 19.43 -0.40 25.28
N THR A 169 20.35 -0.88 24.43
CA THR A 169 20.79 -2.28 24.40
C THR A 169 22.00 -2.56 25.32
N ALA A 170 22.41 -1.58 26.11
CA ALA A 170 23.66 -1.65 26.89
C ALA A 170 24.86 -2.09 26.04
N HIS A 171 24.96 -1.51 24.84
CA HIS A 171 25.99 -1.78 23.85
C HIS A 171 26.01 -3.22 23.30
N ARG A 172 24.91 -3.97 23.45
CA ARG A 172 24.84 -5.39 23.07
C ARG A 172 24.24 -5.64 21.69
N VAL A 173 23.66 -4.63 21.04
CA VAL A 173 23.09 -4.80 19.69
C VAL A 173 24.12 -5.36 18.72
N THR A 174 23.78 -6.46 18.03
CA THR A 174 24.60 -7.11 17.00
C THR A 174 24.06 -6.87 15.60
N HIS A 175 22.75 -6.71 15.48
CA HIS A 175 22.05 -6.52 14.22
C HIS A 175 21.00 -5.41 14.31
N VAL A 176 20.91 -4.57 13.28
CA VAL A 176 19.82 -3.59 13.17
C VAL A 176 19.12 -3.77 11.82
N VAL A 177 17.79 -3.76 11.83
CA VAL A 177 16.94 -3.89 10.63
C VAL A 177 16.13 -2.61 10.45
N ILE A 178 16.24 -2.00 9.29
CA ILE A 178 15.62 -0.71 8.99
C ILE A 178 15.01 -0.74 7.60
N GLY A 179 13.74 -0.35 7.49
CA GLY A 179 13.08 -0.12 6.20
C GLY A 179 13.79 0.98 5.41
N ALA A 180 14.15 0.71 4.17
CA ALA A 180 14.82 1.64 3.28
C ALA A 180 13.78 2.41 2.44
N GLY A 181 13.55 3.70 2.75
CA GLY A 181 12.76 4.65 1.97
C GLY A 181 13.64 5.84 1.60
N THR A 182 13.40 7.02 2.15
CA THR A 182 14.23 8.21 1.90
C THR A 182 15.73 8.07 2.28
N GLY A 183 16.13 6.93 2.83
CA GLY A 183 17.52 6.59 3.14
C GLY A 183 18.05 7.15 4.46
N GLY A 184 17.47 8.22 4.99
CA GLY A 184 18.01 8.92 6.16
C GLY A 184 18.15 8.04 7.40
N THR A 185 17.13 7.25 7.72
CA THR A 185 17.12 6.40 8.92
C THR A 185 18.19 5.32 8.86
N ILE A 186 18.24 4.55 7.77
CA ILE A 186 19.21 3.45 7.63
C ILE A 186 20.65 3.97 7.54
N THR A 187 20.86 5.05 6.78
CA THR A 187 22.19 5.65 6.61
C THR A 187 22.73 6.21 7.93
N GLY A 188 21.94 7.06 8.61
CA GLY A 188 22.37 7.71 9.84
C GLY A 188 22.58 6.72 10.99
N THR A 189 21.56 5.90 11.27
CA THR A 189 21.62 4.90 12.34
C THR A 189 22.72 3.86 12.07
N GLY A 190 22.81 3.37 10.83
CA GLY A 190 23.79 2.35 10.46
C GLY A 190 25.23 2.84 10.54
N ARG A 191 25.52 4.07 10.08
CA ARG A 191 26.85 4.68 10.22
C ARG A 191 27.27 4.78 11.66
N TYR A 192 26.41 5.33 12.53
CA TYR A 192 26.70 5.45 13.97
C TYR A 192 27.00 4.10 14.59
N LEU A 193 26.10 3.12 14.42
CA LEU A 193 26.25 1.79 15.04
C LEU A 193 27.52 1.06 14.56
N LYS A 194 27.84 1.14 13.29
CA LYS A 194 29.09 0.57 12.74
C LYS A 194 30.33 1.24 13.32
N GLU A 195 30.32 2.56 13.42
CA GLU A 195 31.45 3.34 13.95
C GLU A 195 31.73 3.00 15.42
N VAL A 196 30.71 3.01 16.28
CA VAL A 196 30.91 2.76 17.74
C VAL A 196 31.19 1.29 18.07
N SER A 197 30.99 0.38 17.13
CA SER A 197 31.19 -1.06 17.33
C SER A 197 32.36 -1.65 16.52
N VAL A 198 33.14 -0.81 15.81
CA VAL A 198 34.19 -1.26 14.89
C VAL A 198 35.26 -2.15 15.56
N ASP A 199 35.59 -1.87 16.80
CA ASP A 199 36.64 -2.58 17.56
C ASP A 199 36.12 -3.78 18.37
N ARG A 200 34.84 -4.20 18.20
CA ARG A 200 34.30 -5.36 18.91
C ARG A 200 34.89 -6.65 18.35
N GLU A 201 35.17 -7.62 19.23
CA GLU A 201 35.64 -8.96 18.84
C GLU A 201 34.63 -9.68 17.90
N SER A 202 33.33 -9.44 18.10
CA SER A 202 32.25 -9.97 17.24
C SER A 202 32.12 -9.24 15.88
N GLY A 203 32.94 -8.23 15.64
CA GLY A 203 32.83 -7.32 14.50
C GLY A 203 31.79 -6.21 14.72
N PRO A 204 31.70 -5.29 13.77
CA PRO A 204 30.75 -4.17 13.83
C PRO A 204 29.30 -4.65 13.72
N VAL A 205 28.38 -3.83 14.23
CA VAL A 205 26.93 -4.06 14.09
C VAL A 205 26.56 -4.26 12.62
N ARG A 206 25.84 -5.35 12.32
CA ARG A 206 25.35 -5.66 10.98
C ARG A 206 24.09 -4.85 10.70
N VAL A 207 24.07 -4.15 9.57
CA VAL A 207 22.95 -3.31 9.13
C VAL A 207 22.19 -4.03 8.01
N ILE A 208 20.92 -4.27 8.22
CA ILE A 208 20.05 -4.96 7.26
C ILE A 208 18.99 -3.96 6.77
N GLY A 209 18.98 -3.72 5.47
CA GLY A 209 17.92 -2.98 4.78
C GLY A 209 16.73 -3.89 4.52
N ALA A 210 15.54 -3.45 4.91
CA ALA A 210 14.29 -4.08 4.50
C ALA A 210 13.66 -3.26 3.38
N ASP A 211 13.32 -3.89 2.26
CA ASP A 211 12.89 -3.20 1.04
C ASP A 211 11.71 -3.92 0.38
N PRO A 212 10.69 -3.22 -0.13
CA PRO A 212 9.61 -3.90 -0.83
C PRO A 212 10.10 -4.46 -2.17
N SER A 213 9.63 -5.66 -2.49
CA SER A 213 9.90 -6.26 -3.79
C SER A 213 9.43 -5.32 -4.91
N GLY A 214 10.34 -4.94 -5.80
CA GLY A 214 10.10 -3.98 -6.88
C GLY A 214 10.80 -2.63 -6.70
N SER A 215 11.19 -2.25 -5.49
CA SER A 215 12.02 -1.08 -5.21
C SER A 215 13.44 -1.23 -5.77
N VAL A 216 14.11 -0.11 -6.01
CA VAL A 216 15.47 -0.09 -6.58
C VAL A 216 16.55 -0.59 -5.63
N TYR A 217 16.35 -0.49 -4.31
CA TYR A 217 17.39 -0.82 -3.33
C TYR A 217 17.67 -2.32 -3.23
N SER A 218 16.68 -3.17 -3.48
CA SER A 218 16.83 -4.62 -3.54
C SER A 218 17.08 -5.16 -4.95
N GLY A 219 17.42 -4.28 -5.91
CA GLY A 219 17.69 -4.65 -7.30
C GLY A 219 16.46 -4.67 -8.20
N GLY A 220 15.34 -4.13 -7.76
CA GLY A 220 14.15 -3.94 -8.56
C GLY A 220 14.28 -2.76 -9.54
N THR A 221 13.25 -2.54 -10.35
CA THR A 221 13.21 -1.53 -11.42
C THR A 221 12.20 -0.41 -11.14
N GLY A 222 11.81 -0.19 -9.88
CA GLY A 222 10.80 0.80 -9.51
C GLY A 222 9.36 0.34 -9.81
N ARG A 223 9.07 -0.97 -9.68
CA ARG A 223 7.71 -1.51 -9.89
C ARG A 223 6.81 -1.16 -8.72
N PRO A 224 5.50 -0.91 -8.94
CA PRO A 224 4.55 -0.58 -7.89
C PRO A 224 4.45 -1.65 -6.79
N TYR A 225 4.23 -1.22 -5.57
CA TYR A 225 3.95 -2.04 -4.38
C TYR A 225 2.92 -1.31 -3.49
N PHE A 226 2.36 -2.02 -2.49
CA PHE A 226 1.30 -1.48 -1.63
C PHE A 226 1.81 -0.96 -0.28
N VAL A 227 2.97 -1.41 0.17
CA VAL A 227 3.56 -0.93 1.41
C VAL A 227 3.98 0.53 1.25
N GLU A 228 3.48 1.39 2.14
CA GLU A 228 3.77 2.83 2.10
C GLU A 228 4.93 3.21 3.02
N GLY A 229 5.65 4.27 2.67
CA GLY A 229 6.71 4.88 3.50
C GLY A 229 8.05 4.16 3.48
N VAL A 230 8.23 3.20 2.60
CA VAL A 230 9.45 2.42 2.39
C VAL A 230 9.57 2.06 0.91
N GLY A 231 10.79 1.82 0.44
CA GLY A 231 11.07 1.58 -0.98
C GLY A 231 11.05 2.86 -1.82
N GLU A 232 11.74 2.83 -2.94
CA GLU A 232 11.80 3.93 -3.90
C GLU A 232 11.86 3.39 -5.33
N ASP A 233 11.48 4.21 -6.29
CA ASP A 233 11.59 3.95 -7.72
C ASP A 233 12.87 4.57 -8.33
N MET A 234 13.61 5.36 -7.54
CA MET A 234 14.88 5.97 -7.89
C MET A 234 15.87 5.97 -6.71
N TRP A 235 17.15 6.10 -7.00
CA TRP A 235 18.19 6.28 -5.98
C TRP A 235 18.13 7.71 -5.44
N VAL A 236 18.17 7.85 -4.11
CA VAL A 236 18.14 9.14 -3.41
C VAL A 236 19.45 9.40 -2.68
N ASP A 237 19.87 10.67 -2.54
CA ASP A 237 21.19 11.04 -1.99
C ASP A 237 21.35 10.65 -0.52
N ASN A 238 20.27 10.60 0.25
CA ASN A 238 20.30 10.24 1.67
C ASN A 238 20.49 8.74 1.91
N TYR A 239 20.37 7.89 0.88
CA TYR A 239 20.65 6.47 0.98
C TYR A 239 22.09 6.17 0.55
N ASP A 240 22.91 5.75 1.51
CA ASP A 240 24.28 5.31 1.26
C ASP A 240 24.31 3.78 1.09
N PRO A 241 24.53 3.26 -0.12
CA PRO A 241 24.53 1.81 -0.39
C PRO A 241 25.69 1.07 0.28
N ALA A 242 26.68 1.76 0.81
CA ALA A 242 27.80 1.16 1.56
C ALA A 242 27.45 0.87 3.03
N VAL A 243 26.33 1.41 3.53
CA VAL A 243 25.93 1.24 4.93
C VAL A 243 25.26 -0.10 5.20
N PRO A 244 24.26 -0.57 4.44
CA PRO A 244 23.68 -1.89 4.64
C PRO A 244 24.69 -2.99 4.28
N ASP A 245 24.80 -4.01 5.14
CA ASP A 245 25.54 -5.24 4.83
C ASP A 245 24.73 -6.20 3.95
N GLN A 246 23.40 -6.05 4.02
CA GLN A 246 22.45 -6.84 3.27
C GLN A 246 21.16 -6.01 3.05
N VAL A 247 20.50 -6.19 1.89
CA VAL A 247 19.15 -5.69 1.64
C VAL A 247 18.26 -6.89 1.33
N ILE A 248 17.15 -7.01 2.06
CA ILE A 248 16.20 -8.11 1.95
C ILE A 248 14.92 -7.59 1.32
N ALA A 249 14.60 -8.11 0.12
CA ALA A 249 13.33 -7.86 -0.53
C ALA A 249 12.19 -8.63 0.15
N VAL A 250 11.06 -7.96 0.38
CA VAL A 250 9.85 -8.53 0.99
C VAL A 250 8.65 -8.25 0.10
N GLU A 251 7.83 -9.26 -0.14
CA GLU A 251 6.58 -9.10 -0.90
C GLU A 251 5.50 -8.42 -0.04
N ASP A 252 4.63 -7.64 -0.71
CA ASP A 252 3.50 -6.96 -0.04
C ASP A 252 2.66 -7.92 0.82
N ALA A 253 2.34 -9.12 0.29
CA ALA A 253 1.51 -10.09 1.00
C ALA A 253 2.11 -10.46 2.36
N GLU A 254 3.41 -10.70 2.44
CA GLU A 254 4.10 -11.06 3.68
C GLU A 254 4.16 -9.86 4.64
N ALA A 255 4.45 -8.67 4.11
CA ALA A 255 4.52 -7.44 4.89
C ALA A 255 3.17 -7.09 5.52
N LEU A 256 2.08 -7.15 4.74
CA LEU A 256 0.74 -6.81 5.19
C LEU A 256 0.19 -7.85 6.19
N ALA A 257 0.41 -9.15 5.94
CA ALA A 257 0.06 -10.21 6.88
C ALA A 257 0.80 -10.04 8.21
N MET A 258 2.12 -9.79 8.19
CA MET A 258 2.91 -9.56 9.41
C MET A 258 2.45 -8.30 10.15
N THR A 259 2.07 -7.24 9.45
CA THR A 259 1.54 -6.01 10.07
C THR A 259 0.29 -6.31 10.91
N ARG A 260 -0.61 -7.15 10.40
CA ARG A 260 -1.81 -7.59 11.13
C ARG A 260 -1.46 -8.50 12.31
N ARG A 261 -0.52 -9.43 12.13
CA ARG A 261 -0.02 -10.31 13.21
C ARG A 261 0.61 -9.51 14.35
N LEU A 262 1.40 -8.47 14.06
CA LEU A 262 1.98 -7.60 15.09
C LEU A 262 0.89 -6.94 15.95
N ALA A 263 -0.21 -6.52 15.35
CA ALA A 263 -1.34 -5.97 16.10
C ALA A 263 -2.06 -7.04 16.94
N ALA A 264 -2.30 -8.22 16.37
CA ALA A 264 -3.06 -9.29 17.01
C ALA A 264 -2.28 -10.06 18.07
N GLU A 265 -1.00 -10.34 17.83
CA GLU A 265 -0.17 -11.23 18.64
C GLU A 265 0.77 -10.49 19.61
N GLU A 266 1.23 -9.28 19.22
CA GLU A 266 2.18 -8.47 20.03
C GLU A 266 1.54 -7.19 20.60
N GLY A 267 0.30 -6.85 20.20
CA GLY A 267 -0.36 -5.60 20.62
C GLY A 267 0.23 -4.34 19.98
N LEU A 268 1.00 -4.50 18.90
CA LEU A 268 1.70 -3.41 18.20
C LEU A 268 0.94 -2.99 16.95
N LEU A 269 0.12 -1.94 17.06
CA LEU A 269 -0.63 -1.36 15.92
C LEU A 269 0.30 -0.44 15.11
N VAL A 270 0.90 -0.98 14.06
CA VAL A 270 1.96 -0.35 13.25
C VAL A 270 1.59 -0.28 11.77
N GLY A 271 2.32 0.53 10.98
CA GLY A 271 2.16 0.61 9.52
C GLY A 271 2.80 -0.57 8.77
N GLY A 272 2.52 -0.68 7.46
CA GLY A 272 2.98 -1.78 6.60
C GLY A 272 4.50 -1.90 6.50
N SER A 273 5.22 -0.77 6.55
CA SER A 273 6.68 -0.74 6.57
C SER A 273 7.28 -1.42 7.81
N SER A 274 6.55 -1.42 8.94
CA SER A 274 6.95 -2.15 10.14
C SER A 274 6.82 -3.66 9.95
N GLY A 275 5.70 -4.14 9.37
CA GLY A 275 5.53 -5.55 9.03
C GLY A 275 6.61 -6.03 8.06
N LEU A 276 6.92 -5.22 7.05
CA LEU A 276 8.01 -5.46 6.11
C LEU A 276 9.36 -5.61 6.82
N ALA A 277 9.69 -4.68 7.73
CA ALA A 277 10.95 -4.71 8.48
C ALA A 277 11.02 -5.94 9.39
N VAL A 278 9.91 -6.33 10.04
CA VAL A 278 9.87 -7.54 10.88
C VAL A 278 10.05 -8.81 10.04
N VAL A 279 9.40 -8.94 8.88
CA VAL A 279 9.62 -10.10 7.99
C VAL A 279 11.09 -10.20 7.58
N ALA A 280 11.72 -9.10 7.16
CA ALA A 280 13.14 -9.08 6.83
C ALA A 280 14.01 -9.46 8.03
N GLY A 281 13.70 -8.92 9.21
CA GLY A 281 14.40 -9.21 10.46
C GLY A 281 14.29 -10.68 10.85
N LEU A 282 13.10 -11.28 10.82
CA LEU A 282 12.90 -12.68 11.17
C LEU A 282 13.60 -13.62 10.17
N ARG A 283 13.67 -13.26 8.88
CA ARG A 283 14.46 -14.01 7.90
C ARG A 283 15.95 -14.01 8.24
N ALA A 284 16.48 -12.84 8.60
CA ALA A 284 17.88 -12.71 8.99
C ALA A 284 18.18 -13.36 10.35
N ALA A 285 17.20 -13.40 11.25
CA ALA A 285 17.37 -13.94 12.59
C ALA A 285 17.41 -15.48 12.67
N ARG A 286 17.04 -16.18 11.61
CA ARG A 286 16.99 -17.67 11.61
C ARG A 286 18.31 -18.34 11.94
N ASP A 287 19.40 -17.71 11.54
CA ASP A 287 20.76 -18.24 11.70
C ASP A 287 21.51 -17.59 12.88
N LEU A 288 20.83 -16.75 13.69
CA LEU A 288 21.41 -16.07 14.83
C LEU A 288 21.28 -16.91 16.11
N GLY A 289 22.29 -16.81 16.96
CA GLY A 289 22.35 -17.53 18.25
C GLY A 289 21.79 -16.71 19.42
N PRO A 290 21.74 -17.32 20.63
CA PRO A 290 21.15 -16.71 21.83
C PRO A 290 21.92 -15.47 22.34
N GLU A 291 23.17 -15.29 21.95
CA GLU A 291 23.99 -14.12 22.31
C GLU A 291 23.72 -12.91 21.41
N ASP A 292 23.02 -13.13 20.26
CA ASP A 292 22.72 -12.06 19.33
C ASP A 292 21.54 -11.21 19.81
N VAL A 293 21.66 -9.91 19.59
CA VAL A 293 20.62 -8.91 19.85
C VAL A 293 20.30 -8.16 18.58
N MET A 294 19.10 -8.37 18.06
CA MET A 294 18.59 -7.68 16.88
C MET A 294 17.63 -6.57 17.30
N VAL A 295 17.78 -5.38 16.70
CA VAL A 295 16.82 -4.27 16.85
C VAL A 295 16.19 -3.98 15.49
N ILE A 296 14.85 -4.01 15.41
CA ILE A 296 14.09 -3.69 14.22
C ILE A 296 13.38 -2.34 14.43
N VAL A 297 13.53 -1.40 13.51
CA VAL A 297 12.86 -0.10 13.60
C VAL A 297 11.43 -0.19 13.08
N LEU A 298 10.44 0.17 13.91
CA LEU A 298 9.03 0.29 13.55
C LEU A 298 8.70 1.77 13.31
N PRO A 299 8.64 2.24 12.05
CA PRO A 299 8.73 3.67 11.77
C PRO A 299 7.46 4.47 12.07
N ASP A 300 6.26 3.88 12.01
CA ASP A 300 5.02 4.63 12.18
C ASP A 300 3.85 3.81 12.74
N SER A 301 2.78 4.52 13.11
CA SER A 301 1.54 3.97 13.66
C SER A 301 0.63 3.37 12.59
N GLY A 302 -0.02 2.26 12.91
CA GLY A 302 -1.06 1.63 12.10
C GLY A 302 -2.35 2.46 11.99
N ARG A 303 -2.53 3.50 12.80
CA ARG A 303 -3.75 4.33 12.79
C ARG A 303 -4.00 5.02 11.45
N GLY A 304 -2.97 5.34 10.69
CA GLY A 304 -3.08 5.90 9.33
C GLY A 304 -3.46 4.88 8.25
N TYR A 305 -3.66 3.59 8.60
CA TYR A 305 -3.88 2.49 7.66
C TYR A 305 -5.12 1.66 7.98
N LEU A 306 -6.02 2.15 8.85
CA LEU A 306 -7.24 1.44 9.27
C LEU A 306 -8.21 1.17 8.12
N ALA A 307 -8.26 2.05 7.13
CA ALA A 307 -9.08 1.89 5.92
C ALA A 307 -8.41 1.03 4.83
N LYS A 308 -7.20 0.50 5.08
CA LYS A 308 -6.40 -0.30 4.14
C LYS A 308 -6.00 -1.64 4.76
N ILE A 309 -4.80 -1.74 5.34
CA ILE A 309 -4.21 -2.98 5.86
C ILE A 309 -5.12 -3.67 6.91
N PHE A 310 -5.82 -2.89 7.72
CA PHE A 310 -6.72 -3.39 8.78
C PHE A 310 -8.20 -3.43 8.35
N ASN A 311 -8.48 -3.24 7.06
CA ASN A 311 -9.82 -3.32 6.47
C ASN A 311 -9.93 -4.58 5.62
N ASP A 312 -10.72 -5.56 6.06
CA ASP A 312 -10.89 -6.83 5.37
C ASP A 312 -11.38 -6.67 3.93
N PRO A 313 -12.41 -5.86 3.62
CA PRO A 313 -12.80 -5.60 2.24
C PRO A 313 -11.67 -5.07 1.35
N TRP A 314 -10.80 -4.22 1.88
CA TRP A 314 -9.65 -3.70 1.13
C TRP A 314 -8.62 -4.80 0.82
N MET A 315 -8.38 -5.71 1.78
CA MET A 315 -7.47 -6.86 1.62
C MET A 315 -8.05 -7.85 0.60
N ASP A 316 -9.33 -8.18 0.74
CA ASP A 316 -10.06 -9.10 -0.14
C ASP A 316 -10.09 -8.62 -1.59
N GLU A 317 -10.41 -7.33 -1.82
CA GLU A 317 -10.45 -6.73 -3.16
C GLU A 317 -9.10 -6.85 -3.89
N ARG A 318 -7.99 -6.86 -3.14
CA ARG A 318 -6.63 -6.95 -3.67
C ARG A 318 -6.05 -8.37 -3.64
N GLY A 319 -6.83 -9.33 -3.16
CA GLY A 319 -6.46 -10.73 -3.08
C GLY A 319 -5.31 -11.00 -2.10
N PHE A 320 -5.19 -10.20 -1.03
CA PHE A 320 -4.25 -10.46 0.04
C PHE A 320 -4.83 -11.41 1.07
N ASP A 321 -4.03 -12.39 1.47
CA ASP A 321 -4.37 -13.32 2.54
C ASP A 321 -4.14 -12.68 3.91
N TYR A 322 -5.03 -12.98 4.85
CA TYR A 322 -4.92 -12.59 6.25
C TYR A 322 -5.67 -13.59 7.12
N ASP A 323 -5.19 -13.76 8.35
CA ASP A 323 -5.86 -14.61 9.32
C ASP A 323 -7.13 -13.92 9.83
N VAL A 324 -8.28 -14.53 9.58
CA VAL A 324 -9.55 -14.12 10.16
C VAL A 324 -9.62 -14.73 11.56
N GLN A 325 -9.66 -13.90 12.59
CA GLN A 325 -9.84 -14.38 13.95
C GLN A 325 -11.25 -15.00 14.09
N ASP A 326 -11.32 -16.20 14.65
CA ASP A 326 -12.60 -16.82 15.00
C ASP A 326 -13.39 -15.92 15.95
N THR A 327 -14.61 -15.62 15.56
CA THR A 327 -15.47 -14.77 16.39
C THR A 327 -16.00 -15.54 17.59
N VAL A 328 -15.77 -15.01 18.79
CA VAL A 328 -16.41 -15.50 20.03
C VAL A 328 -17.83 -14.95 20.21
N LEU A 329 -18.31 -14.14 19.27
CA LEU A 329 -19.62 -13.52 19.36
C LEU A 329 -20.72 -14.55 19.14
N PRO A 330 -21.79 -14.55 19.97
CA PRO A 330 -22.98 -15.34 19.74
C PRO A 330 -23.67 -14.88 18.42
N GLU A 331 -24.41 -15.76 17.80
CA GLU A 331 -25.03 -15.56 16.48
C GLU A 331 -25.81 -14.23 16.38
N TRP A 332 -26.59 -13.88 17.41
CA TRP A 332 -27.34 -12.63 17.44
C TRP A 332 -26.49 -11.35 17.39
N ALA A 333 -25.19 -11.42 17.71
CA ALA A 333 -24.26 -10.29 17.70
C ALA A 333 -23.41 -10.24 16.42
N ARG A 334 -23.28 -11.33 15.67
CA ARG A 334 -22.42 -11.43 14.48
C ARG A 334 -22.81 -10.44 13.38
N GLY A 335 -24.09 -10.25 13.12
CA GLY A 335 -24.60 -9.28 12.13
C GLY A 335 -24.47 -7.80 12.55
N ARG A 336 -23.97 -7.53 13.78
CA ARG A 336 -23.75 -6.16 14.31
C ARG A 336 -22.29 -5.77 14.36
N THR A 337 -21.41 -6.59 13.80
CA THR A 337 -19.97 -6.28 13.72
C THR A 337 -19.70 -5.33 12.55
N ARG A 338 -18.67 -4.48 12.67
CA ARG A 338 -18.27 -3.51 11.64
C ARG A 338 -17.87 -4.15 10.30
N SER A 339 -17.53 -5.44 10.28
CA SER A 339 -17.17 -6.18 9.08
C SER A 339 -18.36 -6.58 8.21
N ALA A 340 -19.59 -6.55 8.77
CA ALA A 340 -20.78 -6.59 7.94
C ALA A 340 -20.88 -5.22 7.23
N ALA A 341 -20.62 -5.19 5.91
CA ALA A 341 -21.03 -4.04 5.12
C ALA A 341 -22.50 -3.74 5.45
N PRO A 342 -22.90 -2.46 5.68
CA PRO A 342 -24.30 -2.16 5.86
C PRO A 342 -25.01 -2.69 4.61
N GLU A 343 -25.90 -3.66 4.79
CA GLU A 343 -26.95 -3.90 3.82
C GLU A 343 -27.58 -2.52 3.65
N ALA A 344 -27.58 -1.99 2.43
CA ALA A 344 -28.24 -0.74 2.13
C ALA A 344 -29.70 -0.92 2.58
N ASP A 345 -30.06 -0.27 3.67
CA ASP A 345 -31.46 -0.15 4.08
C ASP A 345 -32.18 0.52 2.93
N ASP A 346 -32.90 -0.28 2.18
CA ASP A 346 -33.85 0.16 1.14
C ASP A 346 -35.11 0.68 1.86
N ASP A 347 -34.97 1.83 2.53
CA ASP A 347 -36.08 2.56 3.09
C ASP A 347 -36.64 3.54 2.06
N GLY A 348 -37.60 3.02 1.29
CA GLY A 348 -38.74 3.79 0.87
C GLY A 348 -38.59 4.78 -0.27
N ALA A 349 -38.61 4.32 -1.51
CA ALA A 349 -39.22 5.09 -2.59
C ALA A 349 -40.20 4.20 -3.36
N GLN A 350 -41.49 4.25 -2.97
CA GLN A 350 -42.59 3.78 -3.81
C GLN A 350 -42.68 4.68 -5.04
N GLY A 351 -42.34 4.15 -6.19
CA GLY A 351 -42.55 4.76 -7.50
C GLY A 351 -42.73 3.67 -8.54
N ALA A 352 -43.97 3.38 -8.88
CA ALA A 352 -44.36 2.38 -9.86
C ALA A 352 -43.79 2.69 -11.26
N ALA A 353 -43.03 1.74 -11.83
CA ALA A 353 -42.98 1.51 -13.27
C ALA A 353 -42.60 0.04 -13.52
N GLY A 354 -43.56 -0.72 -14.12
CA GLY A 354 -43.31 -2.10 -14.53
C GLY A 354 -42.22 -2.17 -15.59
N GLY A 355 -41.14 -2.89 -15.31
CA GLY A 355 -40.04 -3.24 -16.20
C GLY A 355 -39.64 -4.68 -15.94
N ALA A 356 -39.30 -5.41 -16.98
CA ALA A 356 -38.84 -6.79 -16.94
C ALA A 356 -37.73 -6.95 -15.89
N GLY A 357 -37.87 -7.96 -15.00
CA GLY A 357 -36.94 -8.24 -13.92
C GLY A 357 -35.51 -8.34 -14.40
N THR A 358 -34.58 -7.85 -13.59
CA THR A 358 -33.14 -7.92 -13.90
C THR A 358 -32.69 -9.39 -13.91
N PRO A 359 -31.62 -9.74 -14.65
CA PRO A 359 -31.05 -11.09 -14.64
C PRO A 359 -30.72 -11.63 -13.23
N VAL A 360 -30.45 -10.73 -12.28
CA VAL A 360 -30.17 -11.07 -10.88
C VAL A 360 -31.43 -11.51 -10.14
N GLU A 361 -32.58 -10.83 -10.35
CA GLU A 361 -33.88 -11.23 -9.76
C GLU A 361 -34.34 -12.58 -10.31
N ALA A 362 -34.03 -12.89 -11.57
CA ALA A 362 -34.29 -14.21 -12.15
C ALA A 362 -33.45 -15.32 -11.50
N LEU A 363 -32.21 -15.01 -11.11
CA LEU A 363 -31.31 -15.92 -10.39
C LEU A 363 -31.75 -16.14 -8.94
N GLU A 364 -32.21 -15.08 -8.24
CA GLU A 364 -32.73 -15.19 -6.87
C GLU A 364 -34.07 -15.95 -6.81
N GLN A 365 -34.91 -15.81 -7.84
CA GLN A 365 -36.14 -16.59 -7.97
C GLN A 365 -35.89 -18.06 -8.31
N ALA A 366 -34.83 -18.38 -9.06
CA ALA A 366 -34.43 -19.76 -9.32
C ALA A 366 -33.88 -20.44 -8.05
N ASP A 367 -33.17 -19.72 -7.20
CA ASP A 367 -32.65 -20.22 -5.91
C ASP A 367 -33.78 -20.46 -4.89
N ALA A 368 -34.76 -19.56 -4.84
CA ALA A 368 -35.95 -19.73 -3.99
C ALA A 368 -36.84 -20.91 -4.44
N ALA A 369 -36.88 -21.20 -5.74
CA ALA A 369 -37.62 -22.34 -6.28
C ALA A 369 -36.93 -23.68 -6.00
N ALA A 370 -35.59 -23.71 -6.06
CA ALA A 370 -34.79 -24.88 -5.73
C ALA A 370 -34.84 -25.26 -4.23
N GLY A 371 -34.94 -24.25 -3.34
CA GLY A 371 -35.07 -24.47 -1.90
C GLY A 371 -36.43 -24.99 -1.43
N ALA A 372 -37.49 -24.86 -2.24
CA ALA A 372 -38.85 -25.28 -1.87
C ALA A 372 -39.16 -26.75 -2.17
N ASP A 373 -38.37 -27.45 -2.97
CA ASP A 373 -38.60 -28.84 -3.39
C ASP A 373 -37.66 -29.88 -2.72
N ALA A 374 -36.91 -29.50 -1.69
CA ALA A 374 -35.97 -30.37 -0.97
C ALA A 374 -36.63 -31.26 0.12
N GLY A 375 -37.85 -31.63 -0.06
CA GLY A 375 -38.62 -32.52 0.82
C GLY A 375 -39.01 -33.82 0.13
N GLN A 376 -38.06 -34.71 -0.20
CA GLN A 376 -38.14 -36.15 -0.47
C GLN A 376 -37.31 -36.56 -1.71
N ALA A 377 -36.02 -36.76 -1.53
CA ALA A 377 -35.25 -37.74 -2.30
C ALA A 377 -33.95 -38.03 -1.53
N ALA A 378 -33.94 -39.15 -0.80
CA ALA A 378 -32.73 -39.75 -0.32
C ALA A 378 -32.04 -40.48 -1.51
N ASP A 379 -30.69 -40.35 -1.59
CA ASP A 379 -29.80 -41.07 -2.52
C ASP A 379 -29.58 -40.48 -3.93
N ALA A 380 -29.25 -39.17 -4.03
CA ALA A 380 -28.33 -38.69 -5.09
C ALA A 380 -27.09 -38.10 -4.42
N PRO A 381 -25.86 -38.22 -4.97
CA PRO A 381 -24.74 -37.46 -4.47
C PRO A 381 -25.09 -35.97 -4.57
N ALA A 382 -24.97 -35.22 -3.45
CA ALA A 382 -25.25 -33.82 -3.41
C ALA A 382 -24.54 -33.13 -4.60
N GLU A 383 -25.29 -32.49 -5.52
CA GLU A 383 -24.73 -31.58 -6.50
C GLU A 383 -23.92 -30.58 -5.72
N ALA A 384 -22.60 -30.58 -5.96
CA ALA A 384 -21.70 -29.63 -5.30
C ALA A 384 -22.24 -28.23 -5.58
N ASP A 385 -22.47 -27.42 -4.52
CA ASP A 385 -22.94 -26.03 -4.69
C ASP A 385 -21.89 -25.26 -5.51
N ARG A 386 -22.09 -25.17 -6.81
CA ARG A 386 -21.17 -24.50 -7.76
C ARG A 386 -21.00 -23.02 -7.47
N TRP A 387 -21.96 -22.43 -6.74
CA TRP A 387 -21.87 -21.06 -6.25
C TRP A 387 -20.89 -20.88 -5.08
N ALA A 388 -20.46 -21.99 -4.45
CA ALA A 388 -19.46 -21.96 -3.40
C ALA A 388 -18.04 -21.73 -3.95
N ALA A 389 -17.83 -21.94 -5.25
CA ALA A 389 -16.55 -21.67 -5.91
C ALA A 389 -16.17 -20.19 -5.84
N THR A 390 -14.90 -19.91 -6.02
CA THR A 390 -14.30 -18.57 -5.97
C THR A 390 -13.93 -18.05 -7.37
N ALA A 391 -13.67 -16.75 -7.48
CA ALA A 391 -13.18 -16.14 -8.72
C ALA A 391 -11.87 -16.77 -9.22
N GLY A 392 -10.99 -17.19 -8.31
CA GLY A 392 -9.72 -17.85 -8.64
C GLY A 392 -9.92 -19.24 -9.21
N GLU A 393 -10.84 -20.04 -8.63
CA GLU A 393 -11.20 -21.36 -9.13
C GLU A 393 -11.85 -21.28 -10.50
N LEU A 394 -12.75 -20.31 -10.71
CA LEU A 394 -13.31 -20.02 -12.04
C LEU A 394 -12.25 -19.69 -13.09
N LEU A 395 -11.24 -18.88 -12.74
CA LEU A 395 -10.14 -18.58 -13.65
C LEU A 395 -9.26 -19.81 -13.95
N ALA A 396 -9.02 -20.68 -12.97
CA ALA A 396 -8.27 -21.91 -13.16
C ALA A 396 -9.00 -22.85 -14.12
N GLU A 397 -10.32 -23.04 -13.93
CA GLU A 397 -11.15 -23.82 -14.85
C GLU A 397 -11.16 -23.25 -16.27
N LYS A 398 -11.27 -21.92 -16.39
CA LYS A 398 -11.20 -21.22 -17.69
C LYS A 398 -9.86 -21.45 -18.40
N ALA A 399 -8.75 -21.50 -17.66
CA ALA A 399 -7.41 -21.77 -18.19
C ALA A 399 -7.29 -23.23 -18.68
N ASP A 400 -7.91 -24.19 -17.98
CA ASP A 400 -7.92 -25.62 -18.35
C ASP A 400 -8.75 -25.91 -19.60
N LEU A 401 -9.84 -25.15 -19.82
CA LEU A 401 -10.68 -25.28 -21.01
C LEU A 401 -9.95 -24.85 -22.31
N PHE A 402 -8.91 -24.03 -22.20
CA PHE A 402 -8.15 -23.51 -23.35
C PHE A 402 -6.63 -23.71 -23.19
N PRO A 403 -6.12 -24.94 -22.99
CA PRO A 403 -4.72 -25.17 -22.71
C PRO A 403 -3.83 -24.74 -23.88
N GLY A 404 -2.98 -23.74 -23.63
CA GLY A 404 -1.90 -23.33 -24.52
C GLY A 404 -2.30 -22.46 -25.74
N SER A 405 -3.57 -22.12 -25.92
CA SER A 405 -4.04 -21.37 -27.09
C SER A 405 -4.52 -19.94 -26.80
N VAL A 406 -4.88 -19.63 -25.56
CA VAL A 406 -5.31 -18.28 -25.16
C VAL A 406 -4.47 -17.83 -23.95
N PRO A 407 -3.86 -16.62 -23.97
CA PRO A 407 -3.22 -16.08 -22.78
C PRO A 407 -4.23 -15.93 -21.64
N THR A 408 -3.85 -16.24 -20.42
CA THR A 408 -4.69 -16.05 -19.20
C THR A 408 -5.14 -14.58 -19.03
N LEU A 409 -4.37 -13.67 -19.61
CA LEU A 409 -4.68 -12.24 -19.64
C LEU A 409 -4.29 -11.68 -21.01
N VAL A 410 -5.25 -11.09 -21.73
CA VAL A 410 -5.03 -10.38 -22.99
C VAL A 410 -4.98 -8.89 -22.69
N THR A 411 -3.93 -8.20 -23.14
CA THR A 411 -3.68 -6.79 -22.85
C THR A 411 -3.41 -6.00 -24.14
N ALA A 412 -3.51 -4.67 -24.07
CA ALA A 412 -3.05 -3.75 -25.10
C ALA A 412 -1.89 -2.89 -24.55
N SER A 413 -1.00 -2.45 -25.43
CA SER A 413 -0.02 -1.40 -25.12
C SER A 413 -0.66 -0.01 -25.31
N PRO A 414 -0.23 1.04 -24.60
CA PRO A 414 -0.71 2.41 -24.83
C PRO A 414 -0.61 2.87 -26.29
N THR A 415 0.36 2.36 -27.04
CA THR A 415 0.63 2.67 -28.45
C THR A 415 -0.10 1.76 -29.44
N THR A 416 -0.82 0.72 -28.97
CA THR A 416 -1.65 -0.14 -29.82
C THR A 416 -2.70 0.70 -30.52
N SER A 417 -2.92 0.49 -31.84
CA SER A 417 -3.98 1.21 -32.55
C SER A 417 -5.37 0.71 -32.14
N VAL A 418 -6.39 1.55 -32.27
CA VAL A 418 -7.79 1.16 -32.05
C VAL A 418 -8.16 -0.04 -32.91
N ALA A 419 -7.71 -0.09 -34.18
CA ALA A 419 -7.97 -1.21 -35.07
C ALA A 419 -7.35 -2.51 -34.57
N ASP A 420 -6.08 -2.48 -34.10
CA ASP A 420 -5.40 -3.66 -33.59
C ASP A 420 -6.00 -4.12 -32.23
N ALA A 421 -6.44 -3.20 -31.41
CA ALA A 421 -7.14 -3.53 -30.16
C ALA A 421 -8.47 -4.26 -30.45
N VAL A 422 -9.27 -3.75 -31.39
CA VAL A 422 -10.52 -4.42 -31.84
C VAL A 422 -10.22 -5.78 -32.45
N ALA A 423 -9.19 -5.88 -33.28
CA ALA A 423 -8.78 -7.16 -33.86
C ALA A 423 -8.35 -8.17 -32.79
N THR A 424 -7.67 -7.69 -31.74
CA THR A 424 -7.27 -8.51 -30.60
C THR A 424 -8.50 -8.98 -29.80
N MET A 425 -9.45 -8.09 -29.51
CA MET A 425 -10.71 -8.44 -28.85
C MET A 425 -11.47 -9.53 -29.62
N ASN A 426 -11.63 -9.35 -30.93
CA ASN A 426 -12.30 -10.32 -31.79
C ASN A 426 -11.56 -11.67 -31.86
N ARG A 427 -10.22 -11.64 -31.90
CA ARG A 427 -9.39 -12.86 -31.95
C ARG A 427 -9.56 -13.73 -30.71
N TYR A 428 -9.63 -13.11 -29.55
CA TYR A 428 -9.66 -13.81 -28.26
C TYR A 428 -11.07 -13.89 -27.65
N GLY A 429 -12.08 -13.31 -28.31
CA GLY A 429 -13.45 -13.31 -27.81
C GLY A 429 -13.63 -12.53 -26.50
N VAL A 430 -12.90 -11.43 -26.33
CA VAL A 430 -12.94 -10.60 -25.11
C VAL A 430 -13.48 -9.21 -25.46
N ASP A 431 -14.27 -8.62 -24.55
CA ASP A 431 -14.90 -7.32 -24.74
C ASP A 431 -14.09 -6.14 -24.18
N ALA A 432 -13.03 -6.43 -23.41
CA ALA A 432 -12.18 -5.41 -22.82
C ALA A 432 -10.72 -5.88 -22.73
N LEU A 433 -9.80 -4.93 -22.87
CA LEU A 433 -8.36 -5.14 -22.74
C LEU A 433 -7.81 -4.16 -21.70
N PRO A 434 -7.20 -4.63 -20.61
CA PRO A 434 -6.33 -3.82 -19.77
C PRO A 434 -5.17 -3.25 -20.58
N VAL A 435 -4.88 -1.96 -20.39
CA VAL A 435 -3.78 -1.27 -21.07
C VAL A 435 -2.56 -1.24 -20.16
N VAL A 436 -1.47 -1.84 -20.63
CA VAL A 436 -0.21 -1.99 -19.89
C VAL A 436 0.98 -1.59 -20.75
N VAL A 437 2.02 -0.97 -20.16
CA VAL A 437 3.21 -0.55 -20.91
C VAL A 437 4.01 -1.78 -21.37
N GLU A 438 4.22 -2.74 -20.44
CA GLU A 438 4.93 -3.99 -20.70
C GLU A 438 4.07 -5.18 -20.27
N PRO A 439 3.59 -6.02 -21.20
CA PRO A 439 2.90 -7.25 -20.85
C PRO A 439 3.84 -8.21 -20.10
N ARG A 440 3.43 -8.65 -18.92
CA ARG A 440 4.18 -9.59 -18.07
C ARG A 440 3.24 -10.62 -17.48
N HIS A 441 3.74 -11.82 -17.20
CA HIS A 441 2.97 -12.88 -16.53
C HIS A 441 2.74 -12.60 -15.03
N ASP A 442 3.57 -11.74 -14.42
CA ASP A 442 3.50 -11.30 -13.02
C ASP A 442 3.01 -9.85 -12.90
N LEU A 443 2.09 -9.43 -13.77
CA LEU A 443 1.56 -8.07 -13.86
C LEU A 443 0.97 -7.61 -12.52
N ARG A 444 1.46 -6.50 -11.98
CA ARG A 444 0.91 -5.87 -10.78
C ARG A 444 -0.22 -4.90 -11.16
N ILE A 445 -1.24 -4.77 -10.33
CA ILE A 445 -2.38 -3.87 -10.63
C ILE A 445 -1.94 -2.41 -10.84
N GLY A 446 -0.92 -1.94 -10.14
CA GLY A 446 -0.36 -0.60 -10.34
C GLY A 446 0.33 -0.36 -11.69
N GLU A 447 0.58 -1.41 -12.48
CA GLU A 447 1.14 -1.34 -13.84
C GLU A 447 0.04 -1.22 -14.92
N VAL A 448 -1.23 -1.43 -14.57
CA VAL A 448 -2.38 -1.23 -15.46
C VAL A 448 -2.71 0.26 -15.52
N ARG A 449 -2.62 0.84 -16.72
CA ARG A 449 -2.82 2.28 -16.96
C ARG A 449 -4.28 2.68 -17.15
N GLY A 450 -5.09 1.74 -17.60
CA GLY A 450 -6.50 1.94 -17.90
C GLY A 450 -7.06 0.72 -18.62
N THR A 451 -8.23 0.88 -19.24
CA THR A 451 -8.89 -0.19 -19.99
C THR A 451 -9.51 0.37 -21.26
N VAL A 452 -9.46 -0.40 -22.34
CA VAL A 452 -10.27 -0.16 -23.52
C VAL A 452 -11.31 -1.26 -23.67
N SER A 453 -12.57 -0.90 -23.93
CA SER A 453 -13.64 -1.85 -24.18
C SER A 453 -14.21 -1.69 -25.59
N ALA A 454 -14.76 -2.77 -26.15
CA ALA A 454 -15.40 -2.76 -27.47
C ALA A 454 -16.53 -1.72 -27.54
N ALA A 455 -17.33 -1.60 -26.48
CA ALA A 455 -18.42 -0.63 -26.39
C ALA A 455 -17.89 0.81 -26.41
N ALA A 456 -16.90 1.15 -25.58
CA ALA A 456 -16.34 2.50 -25.51
C ALA A 456 -15.61 2.89 -26.82
N LEU A 457 -14.87 1.97 -27.43
CA LEU A 457 -14.24 2.21 -28.73
C LEU A 457 -15.27 2.40 -29.85
N GLY A 458 -16.34 1.60 -29.87
CA GLY A 458 -17.45 1.74 -30.82
C GLY A 458 -18.13 3.11 -30.72
N GLU A 459 -18.43 3.56 -29.51
CA GLU A 459 -19.00 4.89 -29.27
C GLU A 459 -18.04 6.01 -29.69
N ALA A 460 -16.75 5.92 -29.35
CA ALA A 460 -15.74 6.91 -29.70
C ALA A 460 -15.52 7.03 -31.21
N LEU A 461 -15.50 5.88 -31.91
CA LEU A 461 -15.45 5.83 -33.40
C LEU A 461 -16.70 6.45 -34.03
N ALA A 462 -17.90 6.09 -33.56
CA ALA A 462 -19.16 6.64 -34.08
C ALA A 462 -19.28 8.14 -33.84
N ALA A 463 -18.76 8.65 -32.75
CA ALA A 463 -18.71 10.09 -32.40
C ALA A 463 -17.56 10.84 -33.11
N GLY A 464 -16.70 10.17 -33.87
CA GLY A 464 -15.55 10.78 -34.54
C GLY A 464 -14.45 11.29 -33.57
N ARG A 465 -14.48 10.84 -32.28
CA ARG A 465 -13.47 11.22 -31.29
C ARG A 465 -12.13 10.50 -31.53
N VAL A 466 -12.16 9.32 -32.13
CA VAL A 466 -10.99 8.53 -32.52
C VAL A 466 -11.19 7.94 -33.91
N HIS A 467 -10.11 7.48 -34.54
CA HIS A 467 -10.11 6.76 -35.81
C HIS A 467 -9.33 5.44 -35.69
N PRO A 468 -9.39 4.51 -36.66
CA PRO A 468 -8.74 3.20 -36.55
C PRO A 468 -7.25 3.23 -36.23
N GLY A 469 -6.52 4.25 -36.64
CA GLY A 469 -5.08 4.43 -36.35
C GLY A 469 -4.76 5.15 -35.05
N THR A 470 -5.75 5.64 -34.31
CA THR A 470 -5.54 6.34 -33.03
C THR A 470 -4.95 5.38 -31.99
N PRO A 471 -3.89 5.75 -31.22
CA PRO A 471 -3.39 4.97 -30.11
C PRO A 471 -4.47 4.80 -29.01
N VAL A 472 -4.56 3.60 -28.42
CA VAL A 472 -5.56 3.33 -27.37
C VAL A 472 -5.36 4.19 -26.11
N ALA A 473 -4.19 4.74 -25.88
CA ALA A 473 -3.93 5.70 -24.80
C ALA A 473 -4.85 6.93 -24.85
N GLU A 474 -5.31 7.33 -26.07
CA GLU A 474 -6.22 8.46 -26.26
C GLU A 474 -7.70 8.08 -26.09
N ALA A 475 -8.01 6.77 -26.02
CA ALA A 475 -9.37 6.23 -25.96
C ALA A 475 -9.63 5.39 -24.70
N MET A 476 -8.60 5.12 -23.87
CA MET A 476 -8.76 4.29 -22.69
C MET A 476 -9.54 5.02 -21.59
N GLY A 477 -10.37 4.25 -20.90
CA GLY A 477 -11.03 4.65 -19.67
C GLY A 477 -10.25 4.24 -18.43
N PRO A 478 -10.84 4.35 -17.24
CA PRO A 478 -10.23 3.95 -15.98
C PRO A 478 -9.90 2.44 -15.97
N VAL A 479 -9.09 2.03 -14.99
CA VAL A 479 -8.83 0.61 -14.71
C VAL A 479 -10.15 -0.06 -14.34
N LEU A 480 -10.35 -1.30 -14.81
CA LEU A 480 -11.53 -2.09 -14.43
C LEU A 480 -11.61 -2.25 -12.90
N PRO A 481 -12.83 -2.32 -12.36
CA PRO A 481 -13.04 -2.67 -10.96
C PRO A 481 -12.39 -4.02 -10.64
N CYS A 482 -11.83 -4.12 -9.42
CA CYS A 482 -11.07 -5.29 -8.98
C CYS A 482 -11.85 -6.10 -7.96
N ILE A 483 -11.58 -7.40 -7.96
CA ILE A 483 -11.99 -8.36 -6.92
C ILE A 483 -10.82 -9.28 -6.59
N GLY A 484 -10.77 -9.82 -5.37
CA GLY A 484 -9.77 -10.81 -5.01
C GLY A 484 -10.12 -12.21 -5.53
N ALA A 485 -9.10 -13.03 -5.76
CA ALA A 485 -9.28 -14.40 -6.25
C ALA A 485 -10.13 -15.29 -5.30
N ARG A 486 -10.22 -14.96 -4.01
CA ARG A 486 -11.05 -15.69 -3.02
C ARG A 486 -12.50 -15.23 -2.96
N THR A 487 -12.90 -14.24 -3.76
CA THR A 487 -14.28 -13.74 -3.76
C THR A 487 -15.23 -14.84 -4.23
N PRO A 488 -16.26 -15.22 -3.41
CA PRO A 488 -17.24 -16.23 -3.79
C PRO A 488 -18.04 -15.82 -5.04
N LEU A 489 -18.40 -16.77 -5.90
CA LEU A 489 -19.08 -16.49 -7.19
C LEU A 489 -20.40 -15.74 -7.02
N ARG A 490 -21.14 -15.95 -5.92
CA ARG A 490 -22.35 -15.18 -5.60
C ARG A 490 -22.07 -13.67 -5.48
N ALA A 491 -20.93 -13.30 -4.85
CA ALA A 491 -20.51 -11.91 -4.73
C ALA A 491 -19.97 -11.36 -6.05
N VAL A 492 -19.23 -12.19 -6.81
CA VAL A 492 -18.78 -11.86 -8.17
C VAL A 492 -19.95 -11.54 -9.09
N ALA A 493 -20.99 -12.39 -9.11
CA ALA A 493 -22.18 -12.18 -9.94
C ALA A 493 -22.93 -10.87 -9.60
N ARG A 494 -23.06 -10.56 -8.29
CA ARG A 494 -23.65 -9.27 -7.86
C ARG A 494 -22.85 -8.08 -8.34
N ARG A 495 -21.53 -8.16 -8.27
CA ARG A 495 -20.65 -7.09 -8.74
C ARG A 495 -20.70 -6.93 -10.27
N LEU A 496 -20.76 -8.04 -11.01
CA LEU A 496 -20.89 -8.06 -12.47
C LEU A 496 -22.23 -7.49 -12.98
N ALA A 497 -23.26 -7.40 -12.13
CA ALA A 497 -24.49 -6.71 -12.48
C ALA A 497 -24.31 -5.18 -12.60
N GLN A 498 -23.32 -4.61 -11.92
CA GLN A 498 -22.98 -3.19 -11.97
C GLN A 498 -21.84 -2.91 -12.95
N ASP A 499 -20.83 -3.76 -12.94
CA ASP A 499 -19.60 -3.65 -13.72
C ASP A 499 -19.46 -4.91 -14.59
N PRO A 500 -19.70 -4.86 -15.91
CA PRO A 500 -19.81 -6.06 -16.76
C PRO A 500 -18.53 -6.89 -16.86
N THR A 501 -17.40 -6.34 -16.42
CA THR A 501 -16.08 -6.97 -16.49
C THR A 501 -15.28 -6.59 -15.28
N LEU A 502 -14.66 -7.58 -14.61
CA LEU A 502 -13.86 -7.38 -13.39
C LEU A 502 -12.44 -7.93 -13.58
N LEU A 503 -11.45 -7.24 -13.01
CA LEU A 503 -10.11 -7.79 -12.83
C LEU A 503 -10.07 -8.63 -11.56
N VAL A 504 -9.53 -9.83 -11.67
CA VAL A 504 -9.29 -10.71 -10.51
C VAL A 504 -7.85 -10.53 -10.06
N LEU A 505 -7.67 -10.28 -8.78
CA LEU A 505 -6.35 -10.07 -8.17
C LEU A 505 -5.99 -11.22 -7.22
N SER A 506 -4.71 -11.59 -7.22
CA SER A 506 -4.10 -12.47 -6.22
C SER A 506 -2.83 -11.80 -5.71
N ALA A 507 -2.79 -11.50 -4.42
CA ALA A 507 -1.68 -10.78 -3.78
C ALA A 507 -1.26 -9.49 -4.54
N GLY A 508 -2.25 -8.69 -4.97
CA GLY A 508 -2.03 -7.44 -5.71
C GLY A 508 -1.61 -7.60 -7.18
N ARG A 509 -1.52 -8.84 -7.67
CA ARG A 509 -1.18 -9.16 -9.07
C ARG A 509 -2.44 -9.51 -9.85
N VAL A 510 -2.48 -9.14 -11.11
CA VAL A 510 -3.60 -9.45 -12.00
C VAL A 510 -3.55 -10.92 -12.39
N ALA A 511 -4.52 -11.70 -11.89
CA ALA A 511 -4.67 -13.12 -12.19
C ALA A 511 -5.45 -13.34 -13.50
N GLY A 512 -6.39 -12.46 -13.82
CA GLY A 512 -7.19 -12.57 -15.04
C GLY A 512 -8.38 -11.62 -15.06
N VAL A 513 -9.30 -11.87 -15.97
CA VAL A 513 -10.54 -11.11 -16.18
C VAL A 513 -11.75 -12.04 -16.10
N VAL A 514 -12.79 -11.63 -15.40
CA VAL A 514 -14.08 -12.36 -15.27
C VAL A 514 -15.22 -11.52 -15.81
N THR A 515 -16.15 -12.19 -16.45
CA THR A 515 -17.42 -11.62 -16.97
C THR A 515 -18.59 -12.44 -16.46
N LEU A 516 -19.81 -11.93 -16.63
CA LEU A 516 -21.03 -12.67 -16.28
C LEU A 516 -21.15 -13.98 -17.08
N HIS A 517 -20.66 -14.00 -18.33
CA HIS A 517 -20.66 -15.21 -19.16
C HIS A 517 -19.82 -16.34 -18.53
N ASP A 518 -18.66 -16.01 -17.97
CA ASP A 518 -17.79 -16.98 -17.31
C ASP A 518 -18.48 -17.61 -16.08
N VAL A 519 -19.15 -16.76 -15.26
CA VAL A 519 -19.90 -17.24 -14.08
C VAL A 519 -21.06 -18.15 -14.51
N LEU A 520 -21.85 -17.72 -15.49
CA LEU A 520 -22.98 -18.53 -15.98
C LEU A 520 -22.53 -19.86 -16.60
N ALA A 521 -21.46 -19.85 -17.37
CA ALA A 521 -20.89 -21.09 -17.95
C ALA A 521 -20.50 -22.09 -16.84
N HIS A 522 -19.86 -21.60 -15.75
CA HIS A 522 -19.47 -22.45 -14.62
C HIS A 522 -20.67 -23.04 -13.86
N VAL A 523 -21.67 -22.21 -13.52
CA VAL A 523 -22.80 -22.65 -12.68
C VAL A 523 -23.82 -23.50 -13.44
N THR A 524 -23.84 -23.44 -14.80
CA THR A 524 -24.75 -24.21 -15.65
C THR A 524 -24.11 -25.45 -16.30
N ALA A 525 -22.77 -25.60 -16.26
CA ALA A 525 -22.05 -26.77 -16.77
C ALA A 525 -22.29 -28.01 -15.92
#